data_78dbe08a8dcfffebb25a57f7c851fc53
#
_entry.id   78dbe08a8dcfffebb25a57f7c851fc53
#
_cell.length_a   1.000
_cell.length_b   1.000
_cell.length_c   1.000
_cell.angle_alpha   90.00
_cell.angle_beta   90.00
_cell.angle_gamma   90.00
#
_symmetry.space_group_name_H-M   'P 1'
#
loop_
_entity.id
_entity.type
_entity.pdbx_description
1 polymer ?
#
loop_
_entity_poly.entity_id
_entity_poly.type
_entity_poly.pdbx_seq_one_letter_code
_entity_poly.pdbx_strand_id
1 'polypeptide(L)'
;KAGISRLCVEVKHSILSKDEFLPSPGQGALAIICRSDDSKTIEMLKKIEDKNSRIEIEAERSLSEHIDSGCRFPVGAYASVKSDSLILKVGVYSMDGKKSILIEENGTIDNPLELGKKIGNKLKSQGVSEIASNWREKLEEWNNQ
;
A
#
# COMPACT_ATOMS: atom_id res chain seq x y z
N LYS A 1 -11.93 -11.05 -2.29
CA LYS A 1 -12.11 -12.52 -2.45
C LYS A 1 -12.22 -13.20 -1.08
N ALA A 2 -11.26 -13.02 -0.15
CA ALA A 2 -11.24 -13.70 1.14
C ALA A 2 -12.53 -13.49 1.97
N GLY A 3 -13.05 -12.27 2.05
CA GLY A 3 -14.30 -11.98 2.76
C GLY A 3 -15.52 -12.70 2.20
N ILE A 4 -15.67 -12.70 0.87
CA ILE A 4 -16.77 -13.42 0.18
C ILE A 4 -16.67 -14.93 0.46
N SER A 5 -15.46 -15.49 0.33
CA SER A 5 -15.22 -16.90 0.60
C SER A 5 -15.51 -17.27 2.06
N ARG A 6 -15.06 -16.40 3.01
CA ARG A 6 -15.24 -16.64 4.45
C ARG A 6 -16.70 -16.57 4.91
N LEU A 7 -17.47 -15.68 4.27
CA LEU A 7 -18.89 -15.50 4.56
C LEU A 7 -19.79 -16.48 3.80
N CYS A 8 -19.20 -17.36 2.97
CA CYS A 8 -19.94 -18.31 2.11
C CYS A 8 -21.04 -17.63 1.27
N VAL A 9 -20.77 -16.40 0.79
CA VAL A 9 -21.74 -15.64 0.01
C VAL A 9 -21.54 -15.93 -1.47
N GLU A 10 -22.57 -16.45 -2.13
CA GLU A 10 -22.57 -16.66 -3.58
C GLU A 10 -22.99 -15.38 -4.31
N VAL A 11 -22.01 -14.60 -4.78
CA VAL A 11 -22.22 -13.41 -5.61
C VAL A 11 -21.39 -13.49 -6.88
N LYS A 12 -21.96 -13.09 -8.00
CA LYS A 12 -21.17 -12.89 -9.22
C LYS A 12 -20.15 -11.77 -8.97
N HIS A 13 -18.89 -12.06 -9.15
CA HIS A 13 -17.81 -11.09 -8.98
C HIS A 13 -16.67 -11.36 -9.95
N SER A 14 -15.92 -10.32 -10.28
CA SER A 14 -14.66 -10.40 -11.02
C SER A 14 -13.51 -9.97 -10.13
N ILE A 15 -12.38 -10.65 -10.26
CA ILE A 15 -11.14 -10.25 -9.59
C ILE A 15 -10.48 -9.20 -10.48
N LEU A 16 -10.31 -7.99 -9.96
CA LEU A 16 -9.61 -6.94 -10.66
C LEU A 16 -8.11 -7.25 -10.73
N SER A 17 -7.51 -6.97 -11.89
CA SER A 17 -6.07 -7.10 -12.07
C SER A 17 -5.34 -6.03 -11.25
N LYS A 18 -4.28 -6.43 -10.55
CA LYS A 18 -3.42 -5.50 -9.80
C LYS A 18 -2.55 -4.61 -10.73
N ASP A 19 -2.50 -4.94 -12.01
CA ASP A 19 -1.84 -4.13 -13.02
C ASP A 19 -2.71 -2.94 -13.45
N GLU A 20 -4.03 -3.09 -13.36
CA GLU A 20 -5.00 -2.05 -13.72
C GLU A 20 -5.54 -1.30 -12.48
N PHE A 21 -5.68 -2.02 -11.36
CA PHE A 21 -6.28 -1.50 -10.12
C PHE A 21 -5.34 -1.71 -8.95
N LEU A 22 -4.49 -0.74 -8.67
CA LEU A 22 -3.61 -0.77 -7.51
C LEU A 22 -4.43 -0.58 -6.22
N PRO A 23 -4.28 -1.48 -5.24
CA PRO A 23 -4.94 -1.33 -3.94
C PRO A 23 -4.32 -0.20 -3.12
N SER A 24 -5.01 0.24 -2.07
CA SER A 24 -4.39 1.10 -1.06
C SER A 24 -3.22 0.38 -0.38
N PRO A 25 -2.17 1.12 0.04
CA PRO A 25 -1.05 0.53 0.77
C PRO A 25 -1.52 -0.28 1.98
N GLY A 26 -0.99 -1.48 2.16
CA GLY A 26 -1.36 -2.40 3.24
C GLY A 26 -2.71 -3.09 3.09
N GLN A 27 -3.40 -2.90 1.96
CA GLN A 27 -4.73 -3.48 1.74
C GLN A 27 -4.72 -5.00 1.76
N GLY A 28 -5.55 -5.57 2.64
CA GLY A 28 -5.71 -7.01 2.78
C GLY A 28 -4.71 -7.69 3.73
N ALA A 29 -3.73 -6.99 4.25
CA ALA A 29 -2.87 -7.48 5.31
C ALA A 29 -3.59 -7.47 6.66
N LEU A 30 -3.42 -8.54 7.43
CA LEU A 30 -3.90 -8.64 8.80
C LEU A 30 -2.79 -8.24 9.75
N ALA A 31 -3.00 -7.18 10.53
CA ALA A 31 -2.08 -6.75 11.57
C ALA A 31 -2.54 -7.27 12.94
N ILE A 32 -1.65 -7.94 13.65
CA ILE A 32 -1.85 -8.34 15.04
C ILE A 32 -1.00 -7.44 15.92
N ILE A 33 -1.62 -6.82 16.92
CA ILE A 33 -0.95 -5.88 17.81
C ILE A 33 -0.83 -6.53 19.20
N CYS A 34 0.36 -6.43 19.77
CA CYS A 34 0.63 -6.80 21.17
C CYS A 34 1.47 -5.70 21.83
N ARG A 35 1.63 -5.78 23.15
CA ARG A 35 2.54 -4.85 23.84
C ARG A 35 3.99 -5.14 23.45
N SER A 36 4.78 -4.09 23.33
CA SER A 36 6.19 -4.18 22.93
C SER A 36 7.10 -4.87 23.96
N ASP A 37 6.68 -4.91 25.23
CA ASP A 37 7.38 -5.55 26.33
C ASP A 37 6.93 -7.01 26.57
N ASP A 38 5.91 -7.51 25.85
CA ASP A 38 5.42 -8.89 25.97
C ASP A 38 6.19 -9.82 25.02
N SER A 39 7.40 -10.18 25.43
CA SER A 39 8.28 -11.06 24.64
C SER A 39 7.66 -12.42 24.33
N LYS A 40 6.87 -12.98 25.26
CA LYS A 40 6.23 -14.27 25.07
C LYS A 40 5.20 -14.25 23.95
N THR A 41 4.34 -13.23 23.94
CA THR A 41 3.36 -13.06 22.86
C THR A 41 4.04 -12.77 21.52
N ILE A 42 5.09 -11.93 21.52
CA ILE A 42 5.87 -11.64 20.31
C ILE A 42 6.45 -12.93 19.71
N GLU A 43 7.04 -13.80 20.52
CA GLU A 43 7.58 -15.08 20.04
C GLU A 43 6.51 -16.02 19.47
N MET A 44 5.32 -16.02 20.05
CA MET A 44 4.20 -16.80 19.50
C MET A 44 3.74 -16.23 18.15
N LEU A 45 3.61 -14.92 18.03
CA LEU A 45 3.19 -14.25 16.80
C LEU A 45 4.19 -14.45 15.65
N LYS A 46 5.50 -14.44 15.94
CA LYS A 46 6.53 -14.77 14.95
C LYS A 46 6.36 -16.14 14.28
N LYS A 47 5.73 -17.09 14.95
CA LYS A 47 5.50 -18.45 14.41
C LYS A 47 4.41 -18.50 13.34
N ILE A 48 3.50 -17.54 13.35
CA ILE A 48 2.38 -17.44 12.42
C ILE A 48 2.55 -16.29 11.40
N GLU A 49 3.65 -15.56 11.50
CA GLU A 49 3.95 -14.46 10.61
C GLU A 49 4.30 -14.97 9.20
N ASP A 50 3.66 -14.41 8.19
CA ASP A 50 4.05 -14.58 6.81
C ASP A 50 5.16 -13.58 6.45
N LYS A 51 6.36 -14.10 6.24
CA LYS A 51 7.57 -13.28 6.00
C LYS A 51 7.47 -12.44 4.74
N ASN A 52 6.90 -12.99 3.66
CA ASN A 52 6.76 -12.25 2.41
C ASN A 52 5.79 -11.10 2.57
N SER A 53 4.63 -11.35 3.19
CA SER A 53 3.67 -10.29 3.51
C SER A 53 4.28 -9.20 4.39
N ARG A 54 5.14 -9.54 5.35
CA ARG A 54 5.84 -8.55 6.16
C ARG A 54 6.72 -7.64 5.30
N ILE A 55 7.58 -8.22 4.47
CA ILE A 55 8.50 -7.49 3.57
C ILE A 55 7.70 -6.58 2.62
N GLU A 56 6.64 -7.11 2.03
CA GLU A 56 5.76 -6.38 1.11
C GLU A 56 5.12 -5.16 1.80
N ILE A 57 4.52 -5.37 2.98
CA ILE A 57 3.87 -4.31 3.75
C ILE A 57 4.86 -3.27 4.27
N GLU A 58 6.06 -3.66 4.68
CA GLU A 58 7.11 -2.73 5.10
C GLU A 58 7.50 -1.77 3.98
N ALA A 59 7.60 -2.24 2.74
CA ALA A 59 7.88 -1.40 1.59
C ALA A 59 6.73 -0.42 1.30
N GLU A 60 5.49 -0.91 1.30
CA GLU A 60 4.30 -0.08 1.06
C GLU A 60 4.10 0.98 2.15
N ARG A 61 4.31 0.62 3.41
CA ARG A 61 4.22 1.56 4.54
C ARG A 61 5.32 2.60 4.50
N SER A 62 6.56 2.19 4.24
CA SER A 62 7.68 3.11 4.11
C SER A 62 7.44 4.16 3.02
N LEU A 63 6.86 3.75 1.89
CA LEU A 63 6.42 4.67 0.86
C LEU A 63 5.38 5.66 1.41
N SER A 64 4.32 5.15 2.05
CA SER A 64 3.23 5.98 2.57
C SER A 64 3.70 7.00 3.59
N GLU A 65 4.57 6.59 4.52
CA GLU A 65 5.18 7.46 5.51
C GLU A 65 6.06 8.54 4.85
N HIS A 66 6.78 8.17 3.80
CA HIS A 66 7.70 9.08 3.12
C HIS A 66 7.01 10.16 2.29
N ILE A 67 5.86 9.85 1.67
CA ILE A 67 5.07 10.84 0.93
C ILE A 67 4.04 11.58 1.80
N ASP A 68 4.07 11.35 3.12
CA ASP A 68 3.11 11.91 4.08
C ASP A 68 1.65 11.62 3.68
N SER A 69 1.45 10.42 3.14
CA SER A 69 0.13 9.98 2.69
C SER A 69 -0.69 9.50 3.87
N GLY A 70 -1.47 10.38 4.47
CA GLY A 70 -2.58 9.96 5.32
C GLY A 70 -3.59 9.11 4.51
N CYS A 71 -4.56 8.48 5.19
CA CYS A 71 -5.60 7.63 4.57
C CYS A 71 -6.42 8.29 3.44
N ARG A 72 -6.23 9.58 3.21
CA ARG A 72 -6.94 10.40 2.22
C ARG A 72 -6.09 10.78 1.01
N PHE A 73 -4.87 10.27 0.89
CA PHE A 73 -4.01 10.56 -0.25
C PHE A 73 -4.35 9.59 -1.40
N PRO A 74 -4.44 10.06 -2.65
CA PRO A 74 -4.87 9.25 -3.79
C PRO A 74 -3.73 8.35 -4.30
N VAL A 75 -3.24 7.46 -3.44
CA VAL A 75 -2.15 6.54 -3.73
C VAL A 75 -2.63 5.10 -3.70
N GLY A 76 -2.32 4.36 -4.73
CA GLY A 76 -2.33 2.91 -4.76
C GLY A 76 -0.91 2.39 -4.68
N ALA A 77 -0.68 1.31 -3.92
CA ALA A 77 0.61 0.64 -3.85
C ALA A 77 0.43 -0.86 -3.74
N TYR A 78 1.30 -1.57 -4.41
CA TYR A 78 1.32 -3.03 -4.35
C TYR A 78 2.76 -3.53 -4.42
N ALA A 79 3.23 -4.10 -3.32
CA ALA A 79 4.49 -4.81 -3.26
C ALA A 79 4.30 -6.30 -3.55
N SER A 80 5.30 -6.94 -4.11
CA SER A 80 5.33 -8.40 -4.30
C SER A 80 6.75 -8.95 -4.24
N VAL A 81 6.94 -9.97 -3.42
CA VAL A 81 8.18 -10.75 -3.37
C VAL A 81 8.16 -11.77 -4.50
N LYS A 82 9.23 -11.80 -5.30
CA LYS A 82 9.46 -12.81 -6.34
C LYS A 82 10.87 -13.34 -6.19
N SER A 83 11.01 -14.57 -5.69
CA SER A 83 12.29 -15.14 -5.31
C SER A 83 13.04 -14.21 -4.34
N ASP A 84 14.20 -13.69 -4.75
CA ASP A 84 15.03 -12.80 -3.94
C ASP A 84 14.82 -11.30 -4.26
N SER A 85 13.81 -10.98 -5.06
CA SER A 85 13.51 -9.62 -5.50
C SER A 85 12.20 -9.13 -4.89
N LEU A 86 12.17 -7.87 -4.53
CA LEU A 86 10.98 -7.15 -4.11
C LEU A 86 10.60 -6.14 -5.20
N ILE A 87 9.39 -6.26 -5.74
CA ILE A 87 8.85 -5.32 -6.72
C ILE A 87 7.82 -4.45 -6.01
N LEU A 88 7.89 -3.13 -6.18
CA LEU A 88 6.90 -2.20 -5.68
C LEU A 88 6.33 -1.36 -6.82
N LYS A 89 5.03 -1.54 -7.08
CA LYS A 89 4.23 -0.74 -8.03
C LYS A 89 3.46 0.32 -7.27
N VAL A 90 3.48 1.54 -7.77
CA VAL A 90 2.81 2.68 -7.14
C VAL A 90 2.11 3.51 -8.20
N GLY A 91 0.89 3.95 -7.87
CA GLY A 91 0.12 4.87 -8.69
C GLY A 91 -0.44 6.01 -7.85
N VAL A 92 -0.28 7.22 -8.30
CA VAL A 92 -0.92 8.41 -7.73
C VAL A 92 -1.81 9.04 -8.80
N TYR A 93 -3.01 9.40 -8.44
CA TYR A 93 -4.03 9.84 -9.39
C TYR A 93 -4.63 11.17 -8.96
N SER A 94 -4.90 12.05 -9.93
CA SER A 94 -5.71 13.24 -9.67
C SER A 94 -7.17 12.88 -9.49
N MET A 95 -7.93 13.72 -8.80
CA MET A 95 -9.34 13.52 -8.49
C MET A 95 -10.22 13.35 -9.74
N ASP A 96 -9.86 14.06 -10.81
CA ASP A 96 -10.57 14.01 -12.10
C ASP A 96 -10.08 12.87 -13.01
N GLY A 97 -9.12 12.08 -12.55
CA GLY A 97 -8.54 10.96 -13.31
C GLY A 97 -7.68 11.35 -14.51
N LYS A 98 -7.44 12.64 -14.75
CA LYS A 98 -6.71 13.09 -15.95
C LYS A 98 -5.20 13.05 -15.80
N LYS A 99 -4.69 13.17 -14.57
CA LYS A 99 -3.26 13.11 -14.27
C LYS A 99 -2.96 11.88 -13.41
N SER A 100 -1.88 11.19 -13.72
CA SER A 100 -1.38 10.08 -12.91
C SER A 100 0.14 10.02 -12.96
N ILE A 101 0.73 9.54 -11.88
CA ILE A 101 2.14 9.14 -11.82
C ILE A 101 2.15 7.65 -11.50
N LEU A 102 2.78 6.85 -12.37
CA LEU A 102 2.94 5.42 -12.20
C LEU A 102 4.44 5.09 -12.12
N ILE A 103 4.83 4.39 -11.07
CA ILE A 103 6.22 3.96 -10.85
C ILE A 103 6.23 2.49 -10.50
N GLU A 104 7.13 1.75 -11.12
CA GLU A 104 7.48 0.38 -10.75
C GLU A 104 8.99 0.31 -10.54
N GLU A 105 9.41 -0.22 -9.41
CA GLU A 105 10.82 -0.38 -9.06
C GLU A 105 11.08 -1.75 -8.44
N ASN A 106 12.31 -2.22 -8.66
CA ASN A 106 12.83 -3.43 -8.04
C ASN A 106 13.81 -3.07 -6.91
N GLY A 107 13.74 -3.84 -5.85
CA GLY A 107 14.65 -3.80 -4.71
C GLY A 107 14.99 -5.19 -4.22
N THR A 108 15.72 -5.26 -3.13
CA THR A 108 16.04 -6.51 -2.44
C THR A 108 15.06 -6.76 -1.31
N ILE A 109 14.82 -8.02 -1.00
CA ILE A 109 13.98 -8.43 0.15
C ILE A 109 14.59 -8.02 1.49
N ASP A 110 15.90 -7.81 1.55
CA ASP A 110 16.61 -7.44 2.78
C ASP A 110 16.41 -5.97 3.16
N ASN A 111 15.95 -5.13 2.23
CA ASN A 111 15.86 -3.70 2.45
C ASN A 111 14.56 -3.06 1.92
N PRO A 112 13.39 -3.56 2.37
CA PRO A 112 12.09 -3.09 1.88
C PRO A 112 11.83 -1.61 2.15
N LEU A 113 12.30 -1.11 3.30
CA LEU A 113 12.12 0.30 3.68
C LEU A 113 12.81 1.26 2.71
N GLU A 114 13.99 0.89 2.21
CA GLU A 114 14.75 1.72 1.27
C GLU A 114 14.05 1.80 -0.09
N LEU A 115 13.44 0.71 -0.55
CA LEU A 115 12.65 0.71 -1.78
C LEU A 115 11.46 1.69 -1.67
N GLY A 116 10.74 1.67 -0.55
CA GLY A 116 9.65 2.61 -0.29
C GLY A 116 10.11 4.06 -0.31
N LYS A 117 11.22 4.38 0.37
CA LYS A 117 11.83 5.72 0.39
C LYS A 117 12.27 6.17 -1.00
N LYS A 118 12.93 5.29 -1.76
CA LYS A 118 13.40 5.57 -3.13
C LYS A 118 12.24 5.99 -4.02
N ILE A 119 11.14 5.26 -4.00
CA ILE A 119 9.96 5.60 -4.79
C ILE A 119 9.31 6.88 -4.27
N GLY A 120 9.22 7.07 -2.95
CA GLY A 120 8.71 8.29 -2.35
C GLY A 120 9.47 9.54 -2.81
N ASN A 121 10.81 9.46 -2.88
CA ASN A 121 11.63 10.54 -3.43
C ASN A 121 11.36 10.80 -4.91
N LYS A 122 11.20 9.75 -5.73
CA LYS A 122 10.83 9.89 -7.13
C LYS A 122 9.47 10.55 -7.31
N LEU A 123 8.47 10.17 -6.53
CA LEU A 123 7.15 10.78 -6.56
C LEU A 123 7.22 12.28 -6.21
N LYS A 124 7.99 12.65 -5.18
CA LYS A 124 8.21 14.04 -4.80
C LYS A 124 8.84 14.85 -5.93
N SER A 125 9.87 14.30 -6.59
CA SER A 125 10.53 14.98 -7.72
C SER A 125 9.63 15.10 -8.97
N GLN A 126 8.63 14.25 -9.12
CA GLN A 126 7.65 14.30 -10.20
C GLN A 126 6.41 15.15 -9.87
N GLY A 127 6.43 15.89 -8.77
CA GLY A 127 5.35 16.82 -8.44
C GLY A 127 4.10 16.16 -7.85
N VAL A 128 4.26 15.06 -7.12
CA VAL A 128 3.14 14.36 -6.48
C VAL A 128 2.26 15.27 -5.64
N SER A 129 2.86 16.27 -4.98
CA SER A 129 2.14 17.24 -4.15
C SER A 129 1.15 18.09 -4.95
N GLU A 130 1.46 18.38 -6.22
CA GLU A 130 0.57 19.14 -7.10
C GLU A 130 -0.65 18.31 -7.51
N ILE A 131 -0.45 17.00 -7.83
CA ILE A 131 -1.54 16.09 -8.17
C ILE A 131 -2.48 15.88 -6.97
N ALA A 132 -1.92 15.85 -5.77
CA ALA A 132 -2.66 15.59 -4.53
C ALA A 132 -3.22 16.86 -3.87
N SER A 133 -2.81 18.05 -4.27
CA SER A 133 -3.15 19.32 -3.58
C SER A 133 -4.66 19.54 -3.44
N ASN A 134 -5.43 19.18 -4.44
CA ASN A 134 -6.88 19.43 -4.49
C ASN A 134 -7.72 18.29 -3.85
N TRP A 135 -7.09 17.21 -3.38
CA TRP A 135 -7.82 16.06 -2.87
C TRP A 135 -8.55 16.36 -1.56
N ARG A 136 -7.91 17.09 -0.65
CA ARG A 136 -8.51 17.44 0.66
C ARG A 136 -9.74 18.34 0.51
N GLU A 137 -9.61 19.40 -0.28
CA GLU A 137 -10.69 20.35 -0.52
C GLU A 137 -11.90 19.67 -1.17
N LYS A 138 -11.67 18.87 -2.21
CA LYS A 138 -12.74 18.16 -2.90
C LYS A 138 -13.40 17.05 -2.09
N LEU A 139 -12.66 16.37 -1.22
CA LEU A 139 -13.24 15.40 -0.28
C LEU A 139 -14.14 16.10 0.76
N GLU A 140 -13.75 17.29 1.23
CA GLU A 140 -14.57 18.07 2.14
C GLU A 140 -15.85 18.58 1.44
N GLU A 141 -15.74 19.04 0.20
CA GLU A 141 -16.90 19.41 -0.63
C GLU A 141 -17.86 18.22 -0.82
N TRP A 142 -17.33 17.04 -1.08
CA TRP A 142 -18.15 15.82 -1.29
C TRP A 142 -18.83 15.33 -0.01
N ASN A 143 -18.14 15.39 1.13
CA ASN A 143 -18.72 15.01 2.41
C ASN A 143 -19.78 15.99 2.94
N ASN A 144 -19.85 17.21 2.38
CA ASN A 144 -20.81 18.25 2.74
C ASN A 144 -22.05 18.31 1.80
N GLN A 145 -22.13 17.41 0.80
CA GLN A 145 -23.28 17.20 -0.07
C GLN A 145 -24.16 16.05 0.45
#